data_b9210d30fad4545d065235939e610646
#
_entry.id   b9210d30fad4545d065235939e610646
#
_cell.length_a   1.000
_cell.length_b   1.000
_cell.length_c   1.000
_cell.angle_alpha   90.00
_cell.angle_beta   90.00
_cell.angle_gamma   90.00
#
_symmetry.space_group_name_H-M   'P 1'
#
loop_
_entity.id
_entity.type
_entity.pdbx_description
1 polymer ?
#
loop_
_entity_poly.entity_id
_entity_poly.type
_entity_poly.pdbx_seq_one_letter_code
_entity_poly.pdbx_strand_id
1 'polypeptide(L)'
;MAALGEVAGVWEGLPGSGSAGTGVLGGLDLASTQDLSALVLVFPDDDGGATVLPYFWAPRDNAAKRERNDNAPYLTWARQGHLELTDGEVTDYAFILHRIEELKGKFDLKEVAFDRFGAASVVTALQEIGIDVVQFGQGFLSMSPAAKEVERLVVSGKLRHPDNPVLNWCAANAVVRLDPAGNIKPDRSKSGEKIDGVVALTMGIGRWMGKEPEAEMDLEWV
;
A
#
# COMPACT_ATOMS: atom_id res chain seq x y z
N MET A 1 -11.03 22.01 6.92
CA MET A 1 -9.66 22.18 7.44
C MET A 1 -9.59 21.78 8.92
N ALA A 2 -9.88 20.55 9.27
CA ALA A 2 -9.74 20.07 10.64
C ALA A 2 -9.70 18.53 10.68
N ALA A 3 -8.65 17.91 10.19
CA ALA A 3 -8.39 16.48 10.39
C ALA A 3 -6.91 16.11 10.19
N LEU A 4 -6.01 17.08 10.10
CA LEU A 4 -4.57 16.82 9.97
C LEU A 4 -3.83 16.80 11.32
N GLY A 5 -4.53 17.05 12.43
CA GLY A 5 -3.91 17.29 13.75
C GLY A 5 -3.61 16.05 14.58
N GLU A 6 -4.33 14.94 14.42
CA GLU A 6 -4.22 13.81 15.36
C GLU A 6 -3.40 12.60 14.86
N VAL A 7 -3.08 12.56 13.58
CA VAL A 7 -2.13 11.56 13.06
C VAL A 7 -0.68 12.02 13.21
N ALA A 8 -0.45 13.28 13.60
CA ALA A 8 0.89 13.90 13.72
C ALA A 8 1.80 13.17 14.73
N GLY A 9 1.26 12.59 15.81
CA GLY A 9 2.05 11.90 16.84
C GLY A 9 2.68 10.57 16.39
N VAL A 10 2.21 9.97 15.30
CA VAL A 10 2.77 8.73 14.73
C VAL A 10 3.99 9.05 13.83
N TRP A 11 4.13 10.32 13.42
CA TRP A 11 5.12 10.77 12.44
C TRP A 11 6.49 11.12 13.04
N GLU A 12 6.56 11.38 14.35
CA GLU A 12 7.78 11.87 15.03
C GLU A 12 8.88 10.80 15.22
N GLY A 13 8.66 9.58 14.77
CA GLY A 13 9.63 8.49 14.87
C GLY A 13 9.88 7.73 13.57
N LEU A 14 9.24 8.15 12.46
CA LEU A 14 9.51 7.50 11.18
C LEU A 14 10.83 8.01 10.60
N PRO A 15 11.69 7.13 10.10
CA PRO A 15 12.85 7.56 9.34
C PRO A 15 12.34 8.35 8.14
N GLY A 16 12.66 9.62 8.05
CA GLY A 16 12.26 10.53 6.96
C GLY A 16 12.77 10.11 5.58
N SER A 17 13.73 9.23 5.58
CA SER A 17 14.22 8.42 4.46
C SER A 17 14.36 7.01 5.01
N GLY A 18 13.88 6.00 4.30
CA GLY A 18 14.19 4.61 4.64
C GLY A 18 15.68 4.47 4.96
N SER A 19 16.02 3.66 5.95
CA SER A 19 17.40 3.43 6.32
C SER A 19 18.24 3.05 5.09
N ALA A 20 19.48 3.46 5.08
CA ALA A 20 20.50 3.05 4.11
C ALA A 20 20.20 3.34 2.62
N GLY A 21 19.58 4.50 2.28
CA GLY A 21 19.53 4.95 0.87
C GLY A 21 18.51 4.27 -0.02
N THR A 22 17.68 3.36 0.49
CA THR A 22 16.65 2.65 -0.30
C THR A 22 15.44 3.51 -0.65
N GLY A 23 15.21 4.64 0.04
CA GLY A 23 14.02 5.46 -0.14
C GLY A 23 12.73 4.75 0.30
N VAL A 24 11.61 5.43 0.14
CA VAL A 24 10.27 4.91 0.44
C VAL A 24 9.69 4.26 -0.81
N LEU A 25 9.08 3.10 -0.66
CA LEU A 25 8.43 2.35 -1.73
C LEU A 25 6.92 2.33 -1.50
N GLY A 26 6.13 2.36 -2.56
CA GLY A 26 4.69 2.29 -2.47
C GLY A 26 4.11 1.07 -3.19
N GLY A 27 3.02 0.52 -2.66
CA GLY A 27 2.14 -0.35 -3.42
C GLY A 27 0.78 0.31 -3.58
N LEU A 28 0.29 0.44 -4.81
CA LEU A 28 -0.95 1.13 -5.16
C LEU A 28 -1.93 0.16 -5.81
N ASP A 29 -3.07 -0.03 -5.17
CA ASP A 29 -4.19 -0.82 -5.66
C ASP A 29 -5.39 0.09 -5.88
N LEU A 30 -5.69 0.40 -7.13
CA LEU A 30 -6.73 1.34 -7.53
C LEU A 30 -8.02 0.62 -7.92
N ALA A 31 -9.12 1.06 -7.34
CA ALA A 31 -10.44 0.66 -7.80
C ALA A 31 -10.75 1.24 -9.17
N SER A 32 -11.38 0.45 -10.05
CA SER A 32 -11.77 0.92 -11.40
C SER A 32 -12.95 1.88 -11.38
N THR A 33 -13.85 1.80 -10.39
CA THR A 33 -15.07 2.60 -10.35
C THR A 33 -15.50 3.02 -8.94
N GLN A 34 -16.07 2.13 -8.15
CA GLN A 34 -16.80 2.46 -6.93
C GLN A 34 -16.22 1.80 -5.66
N ASP A 35 -15.08 1.17 -5.80
CA ASP A 35 -14.51 0.32 -4.76
C ASP A 35 -13.46 1.06 -3.92
N LEU A 36 -12.94 0.37 -2.89
CA LEU A 36 -11.84 0.85 -2.08
C LEU A 36 -10.57 0.92 -2.93
N SER A 37 -9.85 2.04 -2.83
CA SER A 37 -8.48 2.18 -3.35
C SER A 37 -7.51 2.27 -2.19
N ALA A 38 -6.32 1.71 -2.35
CA ALA A 38 -5.32 1.65 -1.30
C ALA A 38 -3.92 2.00 -1.82
N LEU A 39 -3.19 2.81 -1.06
CA LEU A 39 -1.75 2.99 -1.16
C LEU A 39 -1.13 2.56 0.17
N VAL A 40 -0.11 1.72 0.13
CA VAL A 40 0.68 1.40 1.32
C VAL A 40 2.12 1.81 1.05
N LEU A 41 2.61 2.80 1.82
CA LEU A 41 4.02 3.16 1.82
C LEU A 41 4.80 2.19 2.70
N VAL A 42 5.96 1.77 2.22
CA VAL A 42 6.87 0.84 2.88
C VAL A 42 8.19 1.54 3.17
N PHE A 43 8.56 1.56 4.43
CA PHE A 43 9.81 2.09 4.95
C PHE A 43 10.63 0.91 5.45
N PRO A 44 11.67 0.47 4.73
CA PRO A 44 12.56 -0.59 5.21
C PRO A 44 13.27 -0.15 6.47
N ASP A 45 13.38 -1.06 7.44
CA ASP A 45 14.08 -0.83 8.71
C ASP A 45 15.44 -1.54 8.71
N ASP A 46 16.43 -1.01 9.44
CA ASP A 46 17.80 -1.56 9.52
C ASP A 46 17.86 -2.96 10.13
N ASP A 47 16.83 -3.36 10.88
CA ASP A 47 16.75 -4.68 11.53
C ASP A 47 16.16 -5.77 10.60
N GLY A 48 15.97 -5.48 9.32
CA GLY A 48 15.31 -6.36 8.34
C GLY A 48 13.81 -6.49 8.55
N GLY A 49 13.22 -5.49 9.21
CA GLY A 49 11.78 -5.25 9.32
C GLY A 49 11.30 -4.18 8.34
N ALA A 50 10.03 -3.81 8.45
CA ALA A 50 9.44 -2.72 7.70
C ALA A 50 8.38 -1.98 8.51
N THR A 51 8.42 -0.65 8.45
CA THR A 51 7.31 0.19 8.89
C THR A 51 6.43 0.52 7.71
N VAL A 52 5.10 0.46 7.86
CA VAL A 52 4.17 0.71 6.75
C VAL A 52 3.13 1.76 7.12
N LEU A 53 2.79 2.61 6.15
CA LEU A 53 1.75 3.63 6.28
C LEU A 53 0.69 3.43 5.20
N PRO A 54 -0.52 3.02 5.58
CA PRO A 54 -1.62 2.82 4.65
C PRO A 54 -2.43 4.11 4.47
N TYR A 55 -2.89 4.33 3.24
CA TYR A 55 -3.84 5.36 2.83
C TYR A 55 -4.97 4.69 2.04
N PHE A 56 -6.19 5.13 2.29
CA PHE A 56 -7.38 4.55 1.68
C PHE A 56 -8.30 5.63 1.13
N TRP A 57 -8.94 5.34 0.01
CA TRP A 57 -9.92 6.22 -0.64
C TRP A 57 -11.15 5.44 -1.08
N ALA A 58 -12.32 6.09 -0.97
CA ALA A 58 -13.58 5.58 -1.48
C ALA A 58 -14.46 6.75 -1.96
N PRO A 59 -15.33 6.54 -2.98
CA PRO A 59 -16.29 7.55 -3.40
C PRO A 59 -17.30 7.89 -2.29
N ARG A 60 -17.49 9.19 -2.02
CA ARG A 60 -18.36 9.71 -0.97
C ARG A 60 -19.80 9.25 -1.10
N ASP A 61 -20.35 9.35 -2.31
CA ASP A 61 -21.77 9.09 -2.55
C ASP A 61 -22.14 7.61 -2.34
N ASN A 62 -21.15 6.74 -2.45
CA ASN A 62 -21.32 5.31 -2.21
C ASN A 62 -20.94 4.85 -0.80
N ALA A 63 -20.29 5.68 0.03
CA ALA A 63 -19.75 5.27 1.32
C ALA A 63 -20.82 4.67 2.26
N ALA A 64 -21.99 5.31 2.37
CA ALA A 64 -23.09 4.81 3.21
C ALA A 64 -23.70 3.50 2.70
N LYS A 65 -23.70 3.28 1.38
CA LYS A 65 -24.15 2.02 0.78
C LYS A 65 -23.13 0.92 1.01
N ARG A 66 -21.85 1.26 0.86
CA ARG A 66 -20.72 0.35 1.15
C ARG A 66 -20.71 -0.08 2.61
N GLU A 67 -20.89 0.87 3.54
CA GLU A 67 -20.97 0.58 4.97
C GLU A 67 -21.97 -0.55 5.28
N ARG A 68 -23.14 -0.53 4.61
CA ARG A 68 -24.14 -1.58 4.79
C ARG A 68 -23.79 -2.89 4.08
N ASN A 69 -23.24 -2.80 2.87
CA ASN A 69 -22.98 -3.99 2.04
C ASN A 69 -21.76 -4.77 2.57
N ASP A 70 -20.70 -4.05 2.94
CA ASP A 70 -19.41 -4.62 3.34
C ASP A 70 -19.36 -4.83 4.87
N ASN A 71 -20.47 -4.50 5.57
CA ASN A 71 -20.59 -4.54 7.04
C ASN A 71 -19.36 -3.90 7.74
N ALA A 72 -18.94 -2.74 7.26
CA ALA A 72 -17.72 -2.07 7.69
C ALA A 72 -17.95 -0.56 7.85
N PRO A 73 -17.45 0.11 8.90
CA PRO A 73 -17.85 1.46 9.29
C PRO A 73 -17.12 2.57 8.48
N TYR A 74 -17.33 2.63 7.16
CA TYR A 74 -16.68 3.56 6.23
C TYR A 74 -16.80 5.03 6.67
N LEU A 75 -18.00 5.46 7.08
CA LEU A 75 -18.25 6.83 7.51
C LEU A 75 -17.54 7.16 8.83
N THR A 76 -17.39 6.18 9.70
CA THR A 76 -16.64 6.35 10.95
C THR A 76 -15.15 6.44 10.67
N TRP A 77 -14.60 5.56 9.83
CA TRP A 77 -13.19 5.62 9.40
C TRP A 77 -12.88 6.95 8.72
N ALA A 78 -13.81 7.47 7.90
CA ALA A 78 -13.61 8.76 7.26
C ALA A 78 -13.58 9.91 8.27
N ARG A 79 -14.48 9.92 9.25
CA ARG A 79 -14.46 10.94 10.33
C ARG A 79 -13.21 10.90 11.19
N GLN A 80 -12.64 9.72 11.36
CA GLN A 80 -11.41 9.48 12.13
C GLN A 80 -10.12 9.71 11.32
N GLY A 81 -10.24 9.98 10.00
CA GLY A 81 -9.09 10.22 9.13
C GLY A 81 -8.37 8.95 8.66
N HIS A 82 -8.96 7.77 8.85
CA HIS A 82 -8.40 6.49 8.37
C HIS A 82 -8.78 6.15 6.93
N LEU A 83 -9.78 6.82 6.38
CA LEU A 83 -10.28 6.70 5.02
C LEU A 83 -10.58 8.11 4.49
N GLU A 84 -10.13 8.45 3.30
CA GLU A 84 -10.47 9.70 2.63
C GLU A 84 -11.61 9.46 1.63
N LEU A 85 -12.66 10.30 1.70
CA LEU A 85 -13.78 10.22 0.79
C LEU A 85 -13.58 11.21 -0.35
N THR A 86 -13.46 10.68 -1.58
CA THR A 86 -13.42 11.48 -2.81
C THR A 86 -14.82 11.92 -3.21
N ASP A 87 -14.95 13.04 -3.92
CA ASP A 87 -16.26 13.52 -4.34
C ASP A 87 -16.85 12.68 -5.49
N GLY A 88 -18.17 12.53 -5.49
CA GLY A 88 -18.93 11.80 -6.51
C GLY A 88 -19.13 10.31 -6.26
N GLU A 89 -19.65 9.63 -7.29
CA GLU A 89 -20.02 8.21 -7.25
C GLU A 89 -18.88 7.27 -7.68
N VAL A 90 -17.83 7.80 -8.31
CA VAL A 90 -16.70 7.03 -8.84
C VAL A 90 -15.37 7.49 -8.22
N THR A 91 -14.37 6.64 -8.29
CA THR A 91 -13.03 6.95 -7.80
C THR A 91 -12.47 8.18 -8.50
N ASP A 92 -12.13 9.21 -7.75
CA ASP A 92 -11.46 10.41 -8.24
C ASP A 92 -9.94 10.22 -8.20
N TYR A 93 -9.37 9.86 -9.35
CA TYR A 93 -7.93 9.66 -9.47
C TYR A 93 -7.13 10.97 -9.33
N ALA A 94 -7.70 12.12 -9.70
CA ALA A 94 -7.01 13.40 -9.54
C ALA A 94 -6.80 13.72 -8.05
N PHE A 95 -7.80 13.45 -7.21
CA PHE A 95 -7.68 13.57 -5.76
C PHE A 95 -6.59 12.65 -5.20
N ILE A 96 -6.57 11.38 -5.62
CA ILE A 96 -5.56 10.39 -5.18
C ILE A 96 -4.16 10.82 -5.61
N LEU A 97 -4.00 11.27 -6.86
CA LEU A 97 -2.71 11.76 -7.38
C LEU A 97 -2.19 12.97 -6.60
N HIS A 98 -3.07 13.94 -6.33
CA HIS A 98 -2.69 15.10 -5.51
C HIS A 98 -2.22 14.67 -4.12
N ARG A 99 -2.91 13.70 -3.52
CA ARG A 99 -2.50 13.15 -2.22
C ARG A 99 -1.14 12.45 -2.28
N ILE A 100 -0.86 11.69 -3.34
CA ILE A 100 0.45 11.05 -3.54
C ILE A 100 1.55 12.09 -3.74
N GLU A 101 1.28 13.19 -4.44
CA GLU A 101 2.21 14.31 -4.59
C GLU A 101 2.56 14.97 -3.24
N GLU A 102 1.55 15.21 -2.39
CA GLU A 102 1.79 15.68 -1.02
C GLU A 102 2.66 14.72 -0.21
N LEU A 103 2.42 13.41 -0.34
CA LEU A 103 3.20 12.39 0.35
C LEU A 103 4.63 12.32 -0.15
N LYS A 104 4.86 12.48 -1.46
CA LYS A 104 6.19 12.61 -2.03
C LYS A 104 6.94 13.83 -1.47
N GLY A 105 6.24 14.93 -1.22
CA GLY A 105 6.83 16.12 -0.58
C GLY A 105 7.24 15.90 0.89
N LYS A 106 6.65 14.90 1.55
CA LYS A 106 6.93 14.55 2.95
C LYS A 106 7.95 13.42 3.11
N PHE A 107 7.93 12.48 2.18
CA PHE A 107 8.75 11.27 2.21
C PHE A 107 9.56 11.17 0.92
N ASP A 108 10.70 10.52 1.00
CA ASP A 108 11.53 10.21 -0.16
C ASP A 108 10.91 9.05 -0.97
N LEU A 109 9.67 9.25 -1.45
CA LEU A 109 8.94 8.26 -2.24
C LEU A 109 9.56 8.12 -3.63
N LYS A 110 10.28 7.04 -3.83
CA LYS A 110 11.03 6.76 -5.06
C LYS A 110 10.21 6.01 -6.10
N GLU A 111 9.43 5.05 -5.65
CA GLU A 111 8.80 4.09 -6.53
C GLU A 111 7.43 3.67 -6.02
N VAL A 112 6.50 3.46 -6.95
CA VAL A 112 5.17 2.91 -6.68
C VAL A 112 4.92 1.70 -7.58
N ALA A 113 4.70 0.55 -6.93
CA ALA A 113 4.20 -0.66 -7.60
C ALA A 113 2.69 -0.54 -7.81
N PHE A 114 2.20 -0.91 -8.99
CA PHE A 114 0.78 -0.89 -9.30
C PHE A 114 0.34 -2.09 -10.12
N ASP A 115 -0.95 -2.42 -10.09
CA ASP A 115 -1.52 -3.45 -10.96
C ASP A 115 -1.68 -2.92 -12.39
N ARG A 116 -1.34 -3.77 -13.36
CA ARG A 116 -1.41 -3.51 -14.81
C ARG A 116 -2.76 -2.97 -15.30
N PHE A 117 -3.84 -3.26 -14.60
CA PHE A 117 -5.17 -2.82 -14.95
C PHE A 117 -5.55 -1.43 -14.42
N GLY A 118 -4.61 -0.75 -13.72
CA GLY A 118 -4.78 0.64 -13.30
C GLY A 118 -4.78 1.62 -14.47
N ALA A 119 -5.38 2.78 -14.28
CA ALA A 119 -5.54 3.80 -15.29
C ALA A 119 -4.19 4.28 -15.84
N ALA A 120 -3.98 4.18 -17.16
CA ALA A 120 -2.75 4.66 -17.81
C ALA A 120 -2.46 6.15 -17.50
N SER A 121 -3.51 6.96 -17.33
CA SER A 121 -3.40 8.37 -16.92
C SER A 121 -2.74 8.55 -15.56
N VAL A 122 -3.00 7.64 -14.60
CA VAL A 122 -2.39 7.69 -13.26
C VAL A 122 -0.89 7.41 -13.35
N VAL A 123 -0.49 6.44 -14.17
CA VAL A 123 0.93 6.11 -14.40
C VAL A 123 1.68 7.31 -14.95
N THR A 124 1.14 7.94 -16.00
CA THR A 124 1.75 9.12 -16.61
C THR A 124 1.90 10.26 -15.60
N ALA A 125 0.83 10.56 -14.85
CA ALA A 125 0.85 11.64 -13.86
C ALA A 125 1.86 11.38 -12.72
N LEU A 126 2.01 10.14 -12.24
CA LEU A 126 3.01 9.79 -11.24
C LEU A 126 4.44 9.95 -11.77
N GLN A 127 4.68 9.59 -13.04
CA GLN A 127 5.98 9.77 -13.69
C GLN A 127 6.31 11.26 -13.89
N GLU A 128 5.33 12.09 -14.25
CA GLU A 128 5.50 13.53 -14.39
C GLU A 128 5.93 14.23 -13.10
N ILE A 129 5.47 13.75 -11.96
CA ILE A 129 5.93 14.23 -10.66
C ILE A 129 7.21 13.54 -10.17
N GLY A 130 7.84 12.70 -11.01
CA GLY A 130 9.13 12.05 -10.74
C GLY A 130 9.04 10.92 -9.72
N ILE A 131 7.99 10.11 -9.79
CA ILE A 131 7.86 8.82 -9.09
C ILE A 131 8.05 7.71 -10.12
N ASP A 132 8.94 6.78 -9.87
CA ASP A 132 9.09 5.59 -10.70
C ASP A 132 7.86 4.68 -10.52
N VAL A 133 7.21 4.33 -11.62
CA VAL A 133 6.01 3.49 -11.59
C VAL A 133 6.34 2.13 -12.16
N VAL A 134 6.19 1.09 -11.34
CA VAL A 134 6.57 -0.28 -11.70
C VAL A 134 5.34 -1.18 -11.72
N GLN A 135 5.14 -1.81 -12.86
CA GLN A 135 4.08 -2.80 -13.02
C GLN A 135 4.35 -4.02 -12.16
N PHE A 136 3.39 -4.39 -11.30
CA PHE A 136 3.47 -5.58 -10.45
C PHE A 136 2.39 -6.59 -10.82
N GLY A 137 2.81 -7.78 -11.23
CA GLY A 137 1.87 -8.83 -11.66
C GLY A 137 1.08 -9.42 -10.49
N GLN A 138 -0.23 -9.61 -10.68
CA GLN A 138 -1.12 -10.22 -9.68
C GLN A 138 -1.12 -11.77 -9.73
N GLY A 139 -0.21 -12.37 -10.50
CA GLY A 139 -0.01 -13.81 -10.59
C GLY A 139 0.81 -14.38 -9.42
N PHE A 140 0.82 -15.70 -9.28
CA PHE A 140 1.62 -16.38 -8.25
C PHE A 140 3.10 -16.06 -8.33
N LEU A 141 3.66 -15.91 -9.55
CA LEU A 141 5.08 -15.65 -9.75
C LEU A 141 5.54 -14.37 -9.05
N SER A 142 4.77 -13.29 -9.18
CA SER A 142 5.10 -11.99 -8.57
C SER A 142 4.62 -11.90 -7.12
N MET A 143 3.38 -12.34 -6.86
CA MET A 143 2.75 -12.16 -5.54
C MET A 143 3.29 -13.13 -4.48
N SER A 144 3.68 -14.37 -4.84
CA SER A 144 4.01 -15.38 -3.85
C SER A 144 5.24 -15.06 -3.00
N PRO A 145 6.38 -14.66 -3.55
CA PRO A 145 7.52 -14.26 -2.74
C PRO A 145 7.16 -13.12 -1.78
N ALA A 146 6.46 -12.10 -2.28
CA ALA A 146 6.06 -10.95 -1.50
C ALA A 146 5.04 -11.30 -0.39
N ALA A 147 4.05 -12.15 -0.68
CA ALA A 147 3.06 -12.58 0.30
C ALA A 147 3.71 -13.41 1.43
N LYS A 148 4.67 -14.28 1.11
CA LYS A 148 5.46 -15.03 2.10
C LYS A 148 6.31 -14.10 2.97
N GLU A 149 6.84 -13.05 2.39
CA GLU A 149 7.61 -12.06 3.14
C GLU A 149 6.70 -11.23 4.07
N VAL A 150 5.52 -10.80 3.62
CA VAL A 150 4.52 -10.17 4.49
C VAL A 150 4.19 -11.10 5.67
N GLU A 151 3.92 -12.39 5.41
CA GLU A 151 3.66 -13.37 6.46
C GLU A 151 4.84 -13.48 7.43
N ARG A 152 6.08 -13.58 6.93
CA ARG A 152 7.29 -13.62 7.75
C ARG A 152 7.42 -12.39 8.65
N LEU A 153 7.21 -11.20 8.10
CA LEU A 153 7.27 -9.94 8.84
C LEU A 153 6.21 -9.86 9.95
N VAL A 154 4.99 -10.30 9.65
CA VAL A 154 3.89 -10.34 10.65
C VAL A 154 4.20 -11.33 11.76
N VAL A 155 4.55 -12.58 11.42
CA VAL A 155 4.80 -13.65 12.40
C VAL A 155 6.02 -13.34 13.27
N SER A 156 7.06 -12.69 12.71
CA SER A 156 8.25 -12.30 13.45
C SER A 156 8.10 -11.00 14.24
N GLY A 157 6.94 -10.32 14.16
CA GLY A 157 6.72 -9.02 14.80
C GLY A 157 7.57 -7.89 14.21
N LYS A 158 8.02 -8.04 12.97
CA LYS A 158 8.86 -7.07 12.25
C LYS A 158 8.09 -6.18 11.27
N LEU A 159 6.78 -6.37 11.11
CA LEU A 159 5.91 -5.43 10.41
C LEU A 159 5.35 -4.41 11.41
N ARG A 160 5.77 -3.17 11.29
CA ARG A 160 5.29 -2.06 12.13
C ARG A 160 4.24 -1.26 11.37
N HIS A 161 3.11 -0.96 11.99
CA HIS A 161 2.03 -0.20 11.37
C HIS A 161 1.27 0.64 12.42
N PRO A 162 0.57 1.74 12.03
CA PRO A 162 -0.09 2.66 12.94
C PRO A 162 -1.44 2.16 13.48
N ASP A 163 -1.70 0.85 13.46
CA ASP A 163 -2.98 0.25 13.86
C ASP A 163 -4.19 0.82 13.08
N ASN A 164 -4.01 1.07 11.78
CA ASN A 164 -5.07 1.60 10.92
C ASN A 164 -6.22 0.58 10.80
N PRO A 165 -7.45 0.94 11.20
CA PRO A 165 -8.57 -0.01 11.25
C PRO A 165 -9.02 -0.51 9.87
N VAL A 166 -8.77 0.27 8.78
CA VAL A 166 -9.09 -0.18 7.42
C VAL A 166 -8.10 -1.26 6.97
N LEU A 167 -6.79 -1.08 7.26
CA LEU A 167 -5.79 -2.11 6.98
C LEU A 167 -6.05 -3.38 7.79
N ASN A 168 -6.38 -3.24 9.07
CA ASN A 168 -6.71 -4.36 9.95
C ASN A 168 -7.94 -5.12 9.43
N TRP A 169 -8.96 -4.41 8.98
CA TRP A 169 -10.14 -5.01 8.38
C TRP A 169 -9.81 -5.73 7.07
N CYS A 170 -9.01 -5.14 6.18
CA CYS A 170 -8.52 -5.80 4.97
C CYS A 170 -7.74 -7.08 5.30
N ALA A 171 -6.90 -7.05 6.33
CA ALA A 171 -6.12 -8.21 6.77
C ALA A 171 -7.02 -9.32 7.35
N ALA A 172 -8.03 -8.97 8.13
CA ALA A 172 -8.99 -9.93 8.68
C ALA A 172 -9.84 -10.63 7.61
N ASN A 173 -10.08 -9.96 6.48
CA ASN A 173 -10.84 -10.52 5.35
C ASN A 173 -9.96 -11.35 4.40
N ALA A 174 -8.64 -11.17 4.44
CA ALA A 174 -7.75 -11.76 3.47
C ALA A 174 -7.70 -13.28 3.54
N VAL A 175 -8.03 -13.91 2.44
CA VAL A 175 -7.84 -15.36 2.21
C VAL A 175 -6.70 -15.55 1.24
N VAL A 176 -5.87 -16.52 1.54
CA VAL A 176 -4.73 -16.89 0.70
C VAL A 176 -5.09 -18.04 -0.21
N ARG A 177 -4.80 -17.90 -1.50
CA ARG A 177 -4.87 -18.98 -2.47
C ARG A 177 -3.53 -19.69 -2.55
N LEU A 178 -3.57 -21.01 -2.50
CA LEU A 178 -2.41 -21.90 -2.65
C LEU A 178 -2.47 -22.58 -4.02
N ASP A 179 -1.33 -22.70 -4.71
CA ASP A 179 -1.18 -23.55 -5.89
C ASP A 179 -0.53 -24.89 -5.52
N PRO A 180 -0.52 -25.90 -6.44
CA PRO A 180 0.10 -27.20 -6.18
C PRO A 180 1.60 -27.15 -5.88
N ALA A 181 2.29 -26.08 -6.28
CA ALA A 181 3.72 -25.89 -6.02
C ALA A 181 4.00 -25.21 -4.67
N GLY A 182 2.95 -24.90 -3.88
CA GLY A 182 3.08 -24.23 -2.59
C GLY A 182 3.28 -22.71 -2.70
N ASN A 183 2.96 -22.12 -3.85
CA ASN A 183 2.93 -20.68 -3.98
C ASN A 183 1.62 -20.13 -3.39
N ILE A 184 1.72 -18.98 -2.74
CA ILE A 184 0.59 -18.29 -2.11
C ILE A 184 0.35 -16.92 -2.73
N LYS A 185 -0.89 -16.47 -2.72
CA LYS A 185 -1.25 -15.08 -3.04
C LYS A 185 -2.58 -14.71 -2.40
N PRO A 186 -2.83 -13.41 -2.11
CA PRO A 186 -4.15 -12.94 -1.72
C PRO A 186 -5.20 -13.29 -2.79
N ASP A 187 -6.34 -13.83 -2.38
CA ASP A 187 -7.43 -14.25 -3.29
C ASP A 187 -8.68 -13.40 -3.07
N ARG A 188 -8.88 -12.38 -3.91
CA ARG A 188 -10.06 -11.51 -3.86
C ARG A 188 -11.38 -12.29 -4.02
N SER A 189 -11.38 -13.39 -4.77
CA SER A 189 -12.59 -14.17 -5.04
C SER A 189 -13.07 -15.02 -3.87
N LYS A 190 -12.16 -15.34 -2.93
CA LYS A 190 -12.44 -16.14 -1.73
C LYS A 190 -12.46 -15.31 -0.45
N SER A 191 -11.95 -14.08 -0.49
CA SER A 191 -12.00 -13.16 0.62
C SER A 191 -13.45 -12.72 0.87
N GLY A 192 -13.83 -12.62 2.14
CA GLY A 192 -15.20 -12.27 2.52
C GLY A 192 -15.58 -10.87 2.09
N GLU A 193 -14.63 -9.93 2.19
CA GLU A 193 -14.79 -8.51 1.85
C GLU A 193 -13.50 -7.98 1.19
N LYS A 194 -13.29 -6.66 1.25
CA LYS A 194 -12.15 -5.98 0.59
C LYS A 194 -10.81 -6.34 1.23
N ILE A 195 -9.81 -6.51 0.36
CA ILE A 195 -8.43 -6.82 0.74
C ILE A 195 -7.41 -5.89 0.07
N ASP A 196 -7.86 -4.77 -0.47
CA ASP A 196 -7.05 -3.86 -1.29
C ASP A 196 -5.81 -3.36 -0.53
N GLY A 197 -5.94 -3.10 0.78
CA GLY A 197 -4.80 -2.76 1.64
C GLY A 197 -3.75 -3.88 1.73
N VAL A 198 -4.17 -5.15 1.77
CA VAL A 198 -3.24 -6.30 1.79
C VAL A 198 -2.56 -6.49 0.44
N VAL A 199 -3.30 -6.27 -0.64
CA VAL A 199 -2.74 -6.35 -2.01
C VAL A 199 -1.72 -5.24 -2.21
N ALA A 200 -2.04 -4.00 -1.84
CA ALA A 200 -1.13 -2.86 -1.90
C ALA A 200 0.13 -3.10 -1.03
N LEU A 201 -0.05 -3.56 0.22
CA LEU A 201 1.07 -3.94 1.10
C LEU A 201 1.96 -4.98 0.44
N THR A 202 1.38 -6.04 -0.11
CA THR A 202 2.13 -7.13 -0.75
C THR A 202 2.94 -6.61 -1.95
N MET A 203 2.37 -5.72 -2.77
CA MET A 203 3.10 -5.11 -3.89
C MET A 203 4.27 -4.24 -3.41
N GLY A 204 4.07 -3.40 -2.39
CA GLY A 204 5.13 -2.56 -1.82
C GLY A 204 6.28 -3.38 -1.23
N ILE A 205 5.98 -4.41 -0.46
CA ILE A 205 6.99 -5.35 0.09
C ILE A 205 7.71 -6.09 -1.04
N GLY A 206 6.99 -6.51 -2.10
CA GLY A 206 7.60 -7.17 -3.25
C GLY A 206 8.62 -6.28 -3.98
N ARG A 207 8.40 -4.96 -4.01
CA ARG A 207 9.39 -4.02 -4.57
C ARG A 207 10.59 -3.84 -3.65
N TRP A 208 10.37 -3.80 -2.34
CA TRP A 208 11.49 -3.77 -1.39
C TRP A 208 12.40 -4.99 -1.56
N MET A 209 11.84 -6.20 -1.62
CA MET A 209 12.61 -7.43 -1.84
C MET A 209 13.43 -7.44 -3.15
N GLY A 210 12.94 -6.78 -4.19
CA GLY A 210 13.63 -6.66 -5.48
C GLY A 210 14.75 -5.62 -5.50
N LYS A 211 14.91 -4.85 -4.43
CA LYS A 211 16.00 -3.89 -4.21
C LYS A 211 16.96 -4.44 -3.15
N GLU A 212 17.51 -5.65 -3.35
CA GLU A 212 18.67 -6.05 -2.58
C GLU A 212 19.78 -4.98 -2.77
N PRO A 213 20.46 -4.56 -1.69
CA PRO A 213 21.60 -3.66 -1.84
C PRO A 213 22.54 -4.28 -2.85
N GLU A 214 22.95 -3.52 -3.87
CA GLU A 214 24.09 -3.90 -4.69
C GLU A 214 25.20 -4.19 -3.68
N ALA A 215 25.62 -5.47 -3.60
CA ALA A 215 26.76 -5.82 -2.82
C ALA A 215 27.90 -4.98 -3.36
N GLU A 216 28.46 -4.07 -2.58
CA GLU A 216 29.73 -3.44 -2.88
C GLU A 216 30.69 -4.59 -3.14
N MET A 217 30.95 -4.86 -4.44
CA MET A 217 32.05 -5.73 -4.82
C MET A 217 33.32 -4.98 -4.46
N ASP A 218 33.80 -5.20 -3.24
CA ASP A 218 35.18 -4.88 -2.91
C ASP A 218 36.10 -5.66 -3.85
N LEU A 219 36.41 -5.04 -4.98
CA LEU A 219 37.49 -5.48 -5.84
C LEU A 219 38.82 -5.07 -5.16
N GLU A 220 39.18 -5.78 -4.10
CA GLU A 220 40.57 -5.81 -3.68
C GLU A 220 41.35 -6.56 -4.76
N TRP A 221 42.00 -5.79 -5.62
CA TRP A 221 43.01 -6.31 -6.50
C TRP A 221 44.27 -6.66 -5.69
N VAL A 222 44.55 -7.94 -5.56
CA VAL A 222 45.84 -8.45 -5.12
C VAL A 222 46.79 -8.55 -6.31
#